data_905a8c39c9d6fda5d040d795aa5cb070
#
_entry.id   905a8c39c9d6fda5d040d795aa5cb070
#
_cell.length_a   1.000
_cell.length_b   1.000
_cell.length_c   1.000
_cell.angle_alpha   90.00
_cell.angle_beta   90.00
_cell.angle_gamma   90.00
#
_symmetry.space_group_name_H-M   'P 1'
#
loop_
_entity.id
_entity.type
_entity.pdbx_description
1 polymer ?
#
loop_
_entity_poly.entity_id
_entity_poly.type
_entity_poly.pdbx_seq_one_letter_code
_entity_poly.pdbx_strand_id
1 'polypeptide(L)'
;ESRKYVFREREYMYDEMKKMGFKVYEPSANFIFFQSDIPLYQELLDRHILIRNCDNFDGIMHGYCRVAIKKHDENEILLKEMKDIIQNDSETLKYPAVIS
;
A
#
# COMPACT_ATOMS: atom_id res chain seq x y z
N GLU A 1 14.43 21.57 0.82
CA GLU A 1 15.41 20.72 0.23
C GLU A 1 14.92 19.30 0.01
N SER A 2 15.30 18.69 -1.12
CA SER A 2 14.71 17.42 -1.52
C SER A 2 14.98 16.27 -0.56
N ARG A 3 16.15 16.22 0.07
CA ARG A 3 16.45 15.13 1.02
C ARG A 3 15.56 15.17 2.22
N LYS A 4 15.34 16.34 2.80
CA LYS A 4 14.48 16.49 3.96
C LYS A 4 13.04 16.19 3.60
N TYR A 5 12.63 16.61 2.43
CA TYR A 5 11.28 16.34 1.95
C TYR A 5 11.03 14.85 1.85
N VAL A 6 11.92 14.14 1.18
CA VAL A 6 11.77 12.69 0.99
C VAL A 6 11.77 11.97 2.33
N PHE A 7 12.63 12.38 3.24
CA PHE A 7 12.69 11.77 4.56
C PHE A 7 11.37 11.92 5.31
N ARG A 8 10.81 13.13 5.31
CA ARG A 8 9.54 13.38 5.99
C ARG A 8 8.39 12.58 5.40
N GLU A 9 8.30 12.58 4.07
CA GLU A 9 7.24 11.85 3.40
C GLU A 9 7.37 10.35 3.62
N ARG A 10 8.58 9.85 3.60
CA ARG A 10 8.83 8.44 3.84
C ARG A 10 8.39 8.02 5.23
N GLU A 11 8.73 8.80 6.24
CA GLU A 11 8.32 8.52 7.61
C GLU A 11 6.81 8.60 7.76
N TYR A 12 6.21 9.59 7.17
CA TYR A 12 4.77 9.77 7.21
C TYR A 12 4.05 8.59 6.57
N MET A 13 4.47 8.18 5.38
CA MET A 13 3.86 7.05 4.70
C MET A 13 4.10 5.75 5.46
N TYR A 14 5.29 5.57 5.98
CA TYR A 14 5.61 4.38 6.76
C TYR A 14 4.65 4.23 7.95
N ASP A 15 4.48 5.31 8.70
CA ASP A 15 3.59 5.30 9.85
C ASP A 15 2.14 5.03 9.45
N GLU A 16 1.67 5.69 8.41
CA GLU A 16 0.30 5.53 7.95
C GLU A 16 0.03 4.11 7.45
N MET A 17 0.96 3.55 6.72
CA MET A 17 0.80 2.19 6.21
C MET A 17 0.83 1.16 7.34
N LYS A 18 1.63 1.38 8.35
CA LYS A 18 1.62 0.50 9.52
C LYS A 18 0.29 0.57 10.25
N LYS A 19 -0.29 1.75 10.34
CA LYS A 19 -1.62 1.91 10.95
C LYS A 19 -2.70 1.19 10.17
N MET A 20 -2.51 1.06 8.86
CA MET A 20 -3.46 0.34 8.02
C MET A 20 -3.40 -1.17 8.22
N GLY A 21 -2.36 -1.66 8.88
CA GLY A 21 -2.23 -3.08 9.16
C GLY A 21 -1.30 -3.83 8.22
N PHE A 22 -0.64 -3.14 7.30
CA PHE A 22 0.34 -3.78 6.42
C PHE A 22 1.60 -4.13 7.19
N LYS A 23 2.26 -5.18 6.74
CA LYS A 23 3.59 -5.51 7.23
C LYS A 23 4.58 -4.66 6.45
N VAL A 24 5.04 -3.58 7.06
CA VAL A 24 5.90 -2.61 6.40
C VAL A 24 7.33 -2.79 6.86
N TYR A 25 8.23 -2.89 5.92
CA TYR A 25 9.65 -3.07 6.21
C TYR A 25 10.33 -1.72 6.32
N GLU A 26 11.53 -1.71 6.87
CA GLU A 26 12.31 -0.50 7.04
C GLU A 26 12.40 0.25 5.71
N PRO A 27 11.98 1.51 5.66
CA PRO A 27 12.03 2.27 4.41
C PRO A 27 13.47 2.43 3.93
N SER A 28 13.66 2.39 2.63
CA SER A 28 14.97 2.50 2.02
C SER A 28 14.92 3.46 0.85
N ALA A 29 15.94 4.31 0.74
CA ALA A 29 16.02 5.28 -0.35
C ALA A 29 14.72 6.07 -0.46
N ASN A 30 14.07 5.99 -1.61
CA ASN A 30 12.83 6.73 -1.85
C ASN A 30 11.65 5.81 -2.14
N PHE A 31 11.63 4.64 -1.50
CA PHE A 31 10.49 3.73 -1.63
C PHE A 31 10.25 2.96 -0.34
N ILE A 32 9.06 2.37 -0.23
CA ILE A 32 8.66 1.56 0.92
C ILE A 32 8.27 0.18 0.41
N PHE A 33 8.87 -0.84 0.99
CA PHE A 33 8.57 -2.23 0.70
C PHE A 33 7.62 -2.77 1.77
N PHE A 34 6.56 -3.43 1.34
CA PHE A 34 5.55 -3.91 2.30
C PHE A 34 4.84 -5.15 1.77
N GLN A 35 4.13 -5.83 2.67
CA GLN A 35 3.33 -6.98 2.33
C GLN A 35 1.87 -6.71 2.66
N SER A 36 0.98 -7.11 1.77
CA SER A 36 -0.46 -6.97 1.93
C SER A 36 -1.12 -8.33 1.78
N ASP A 37 -2.15 -8.60 2.61
CA ASP A 37 -2.92 -9.83 2.51
C ASP A 37 -4.07 -9.71 1.52
N ILE A 38 -4.32 -8.51 1.03
CA ILE A 38 -5.35 -8.26 0.02
C ILE A 38 -4.69 -7.99 -1.32
N PRO A 39 -5.41 -8.15 -2.45
CA PRO A 39 -4.83 -7.94 -3.78
C PRO A 39 -4.67 -6.45 -4.09
N LEU A 40 -3.84 -5.79 -3.32
CA LEU A 40 -3.69 -4.33 -3.36
C LEU A 40 -3.17 -3.84 -4.71
N TYR A 41 -2.22 -4.56 -5.29
CA TYR A 41 -1.66 -4.18 -6.57
C TYR A 41 -2.75 -4.07 -7.64
N GLN A 42 -3.58 -5.10 -7.74
CA GLN A 42 -4.63 -5.14 -8.74
C GLN A 42 -5.70 -4.09 -8.45
N GLU A 43 -6.08 -3.92 -7.19
CA GLU A 43 -7.08 -2.95 -6.80
C GLU A 43 -6.63 -1.53 -7.12
N LEU A 44 -5.37 -1.23 -6.85
CA LEU A 44 -4.83 0.09 -7.17
C LEU A 44 -4.71 0.29 -8.67
N LEU A 45 -4.33 -0.76 -9.40
CA LEU A 45 -4.25 -0.68 -10.85
C LEU A 45 -5.61 -0.38 -11.45
N ASP A 46 -6.67 -0.99 -10.92
CA ASP A 46 -8.04 -0.73 -11.36
C ASP A 46 -8.45 0.72 -11.11
N ARG A 47 -7.79 1.38 -10.18
CA ARG A 47 -8.02 2.79 -9.86
C ARG A 47 -7.03 3.70 -10.56
N HIS A 48 -6.29 3.16 -11.53
CA HIS A 48 -5.29 3.88 -12.32
C HIS A 48 -4.08 4.32 -11.50
N ILE A 49 -3.78 3.58 -10.45
CA ILE A 49 -2.60 3.83 -9.63
C ILE A 49 -1.68 2.64 -9.76
N LEU A 50 -0.48 2.88 -10.27
CA LEU A 50 0.49 1.81 -10.49
C LEU A 50 1.53 1.80 -9.39
N ILE A 51 1.64 0.67 -8.70
CA ILE A 51 2.72 0.43 -7.75
C ILE A 51 3.52 -0.76 -8.26
N ARG A 52 4.63 -1.06 -7.58
CA ARG A 52 5.48 -2.15 -8.01
C ARG A 52 5.04 -3.45 -7.33
N ASN A 53 4.78 -4.46 -8.15
CA ASN A 53 4.48 -5.80 -7.64
C ASN A 53 5.79 -6.56 -7.48
N CYS A 54 6.06 -7.03 -6.27
CA CYS A 54 7.30 -7.74 -5.97
C CYS A 54 7.07 -9.23 -5.72
N ASP A 55 5.93 -9.75 -6.11
CA ASP A 55 5.64 -11.16 -5.94
C ASP A 55 6.62 -12.03 -6.75
N ASN A 56 6.95 -13.17 -6.19
CA ASN A 56 7.82 -14.13 -6.82
C ASN A 56 6.99 -15.14 -7.62
N PHE A 57 7.50 -15.55 -8.77
CA PHE A 57 6.81 -16.56 -9.60
C PHE A 57 6.62 -17.89 -8.90
N ASP A 58 7.52 -18.22 -7.99
CA ASP A 58 7.44 -19.48 -7.26
C ASP A 58 6.38 -19.45 -6.16
N GLY A 59 5.74 -18.33 -5.96
CA GLY A 59 4.72 -18.20 -4.94
C GLY A 59 5.25 -18.09 -3.52
N ILE A 60 6.55 -17.92 -3.38
CA ILE A 60 7.18 -17.81 -2.06
C ILE A 60 6.91 -16.44 -1.44
N MET A 61 6.82 -15.41 -2.28
CA MET A 61 6.60 -14.05 -1.83
C MET A 61 5.27 -13.53 -2.37
N HIS A 62 4.21 -13.77 -1.61
CA HIS A 62 2.88 -13.31 -1.99
C HIS A 62 2.54 -11.98 -1.33
N GLY A 63 1.93 -11.10 -2.11
CA GLY A 63 1.43 -9.83 -1.59
C GLY A 63 2.50 -8.79 -1.35
N TYR A 64 3.72 -9.01 -1.77
CA TYR A 64 4.79 -8.05 -1.59
C TYR A 64 4.73 -6.98 -2.65
N CYS A 65 4.79 -5.74 -2.22
CA CYS A 65 4.70 -4.59 -3.11
C CYS A 65 5.69 -3.51 -2.67
N ARG A 66 5.94 -2.57 -3.58
CA ARG A 66 6.82 -1.46 -3.32
C ARG A 66 6.19 -0.18 -3.87
N VAL A 67 6.16 0.86 -3.05
CA VAL A 67 5.64 2.16 -3.48
C VAL A 67 6.74 3.20 -3.42
N ALA A 68 6.78 4.05 -4.43
CA ALA A 68 7.75 5.13 -4.46
C ALA A 68 7.26 6.30 -3.63
N ILE A 69 8.21 7.02 -3.03
CA ILE A 69 7.91 8.25 -2.32
C ILE A 69 7.86 9.37 -3.36
N LYS A 70 6.73 10.04 -3.44
CA LYS A 70 6.51 11.11 -4.41
C LYS A 70 6.19 12.41 -3.69
N LYS A 71 5.50 13.31 -4.36
CA LYS A 71 5.06 14.55 -3.73
C LYS A 71 3.98 14.25 -2.71
N HIS A 72 3.85 15.11 -1.72
CA HIS A 72 2.88 14.91 -0.65
C HIS A 72 1.46 14.67 -1.18
N ASP A 73 1.04 15.45 -2.16
CA ASP A 73 -0.30 15.32 -2.73
C ASP A 73 -0.52 13.93 -3.33
N GLU A 74 0.48 13.44 -4.06
CA GLU A 74 0.40 12.11 -4.67
C GLU A 74 0.42 11.02 -3.61
N ASN A 75 1.24 11.18 -2.59
CA ASN A 75 1.31 10.23 -1.49
C ASN A 75 -0.01 10.16 -0.73
N GLU A 76 -0.65 11.32 -0.54
CA GLU A 76 -1.96 11.38 0.13
C GLU A 76 -3.03 10.66 -0.66
N ILE A 77 -3.02 10.82 -1.98
CA ILE A 77 -3.96 10.13 -2.85
C ILE A 77 -3.78 8.61 -2.72
N LEU A 78 -2.55 8.16 -2.77
CA LEU A 78 -2.26 6.74 -2.63
C LEU A 78 -2.76 6.20 -1.29
N LEU A 79 -2.45 6.89 -0.20
CA LEU A 79 -2.86 6.45 1.13
C LEU A 79 -4.38 6.41 1.25
N LYS A 80 -5.05 7.41 0.68
CA LYS A 80 -6.50 7.47 0.72
C LYS A 80 -7.12 6.29 -0.03
N GLU A 81 -6.60 5.99 -1.20
CA GLU A 81 -7.11 4.86 -1.99
C GLU A 81 -6.84 3.54 -1.29
N MET A 82 -5.68 3.40 -0.68
CA MET A 82 -5.37 2.20 0.09
C MET A 82 -6.35 2.00 1.25
N LYS A 83 -6.65 3.07 1.97
CA LYS A 83 -7.60 2.99 3.09
C LYS A 83 -8.99 2.59 2.60
N ASP A 84 -9.40 3.12 1.47
CA ASP A 84 -10.70 2.80 0.90
C ASP A 84 -10.78 1.33 0.49
N ILE A 85 -9.72 0.83 -0.12
CA ILE A 85 -9.66 -0.58 -0.52
C ILE A 85 -9.76 -1.50 0.69
N ILE A 86 -9.02 -1.17 1.75
CA ILE A 86 -9.02 -1.97 2.97
C ILE A 86 -10.41 -1.97 3.60
N GLN A 87 -11.06 -0.83 3.64
CA GLN A 87 -12.38 -0.71 4.21
C GLN A 87 -13.40 -1.52 3.44
N ASN A 88 -13.35 -1.47 2.12
CA ASN A 88 -14.25 -2.24 1.27
C ASN A 88 -14.03 -3.73 1.44
N ASP A 89 -12.79 -4.16 1.54
CA ASP A 89 -12.45 -5.55 1.76
C ASP A 89 -13.00 -6.05 3.10
N SER A 90 -12.84 -5.23 4.13
CA SER A 90 -13.37 -5.56 5.46
C SER A 90 -14.89 -5.68 5.44
N GLU A 91 -15.56 -4.79 4.74
CA GLU A 91 -17.01 -4.85 4.61
C GLU A 91 -17.47 -6.10 3.89
N THR A 92 -16.73 -6.48 2.84
CA THR A 92 -17.03 -7.70 2.10
C THR A 92 -16.91 -8.92 3.00
N LEU A 93 -15.87 -8.98 3.80
CA LEU A 93 -15.68 -10.06 4.75
C LEU A 93 -16.73 -10.07 5.86
N LYS A 94 -17.24 -8.90 6.19
CA LYS A 94 -18.21 -8.74 7.25
C LYS A 94 -19.57 -9.33 6.87
N TYR A 95 -19.93 -9.29 5.60
CA TYR A 95 -21.24 -9.70 5.15
C TYR A 95 -21.26 -10.84 4.13
N PRO A 96 -20.30 -11.72 4.10
CA PRO A 96 -20.22 -12.70 3.01
C PRO A 96 -21.36 -13.71 3.01
N ALA A 97 -21.81 -14.10 4.16
CA ALA A 97 -22.83 -15.16 4.28
C ALA A 97 -24.23 -14.65 4.11
N VAL A 98 -24.44 -13.40 4.37
CA VAL A 98 -25.78 -12.81 4.33
C VAL A 98 -26.30 -12.70 2.91
N ILE A 99 -25.40 -12.53 1.99
CA ILE A 99 -25.75 -12.25 0.60
C ILE A 99 -26.11 -13.51 -0.17
N SER A 100 -25.56 -14.60 0.23
CA SER A 100 -25.81 -15.87 -0.48
C SER A 100 -27.11 -16.56 -0.11
#